data_a503c465b3f694bf9f8fa83de979d732
#
_entry.id   a503c465b3f694bf9f8fa83de979d732
#
_cell.length_a   1.000
_cell.length_b   1.000
_cell.length_c   1.000
_cell.angle_alpha   90.00
_cell.angle_beta   90.00
_cell.angle_gamma   90.00
#
_symmetry.space_group_name_H-M   'P 1'
#
loop_
_entity.id
_entity.type
_entity.pdbx_description
1 polymer ?
#
loop_
_entity_poly.entity_id
_entity_poly.type
_entity_poly.pdbx_seq_one_letter_code
_entity_poly.pdbx_strand_id
1 'polypeptide(L)'
;CSNLKDATETEMETRDTMRNALEYLRKACPVAFRNAFLYDIAPQLGTRCSYRLDGEYVITPNDFAFPQEHEDVIAWHSTISFINDNCPIEIPYRAILPKKTENLLCPGRHISADEIGIDYVNLIPQCVGTGQAAGVAAAVAIADGTTAHKVNIKKVQDILARDQDVPLPRNPYTDPSYMQNVVDHEYGLYTQLAKNAREKAGYLSGVRQFGANQGEIVDSDSKSIKGGGDAQLNPNLIKATPQH
;
A
#
# COMPACT_ATOMS: atom_id res chain seq x y z
N CYS A 1 -12.69 3.14 11.62
CA CYS A 1 -13.64 2.40 12.51
C CYS A 1 -12.95 2.04 13.82
N SER A 2 -12.70 3.01 14.69
CA SER A 2 -12.03 2.80 15.98
C SER A 2 -13.00 2.49 17.14
N ASN A 3 -14.30 2.68 16.93
CA ASN A 3 -15.31 2.34 17.90
C ASN A 3 -16.45 1.52 17.29
N LEU A 4 -17.23 0.85 18.14
CA LEU A 4 -18.28 -0.06 17.70
C LEU A 4 -19.42 0.65 16.96
N LYS A 5 -19.76 1.86 17.36
CA LYS A 5 -20.83 2.63 16.74
C LYS A 5 -20.48 2.96 15.28
N ASP A 6 -19.31 3.55 15.06
CA ASP A 6 -18.84 3.89 13.71
C ASP A 6 -18.71 2.63 12.83
N ALA A 7 -18.23 1.52 13.39
CA ALA A 7 -18.14 0.26 12.65
C ALA A 7 -19.52 -0.26 12.22
N THR A 8 -20.51 -0.17 13.09
CA THR A 8 -21.88 -0.59 12.80
C THR A 8 -22.53 0.32 11.75
N GLU A 9 -22.39 1.63 11.89
CA GLU A 9 -22.92 2.59 10.93
C GLU A 9 -22.29 2.39 9.55
N THR A 10 -20.96 2.28 9.50
CA THR A 10 -20.21 2.01 8.24
C THR A 10 -20.65 0.71 7.58
N GLU A 11 -20.87 -0.35 8.35
CA GLU A 11 -21.33 -1.63 7.80
C GLU A 11 -22.73 -1.51 7.20
N MET A 12 -23.64 -0.82 7.85
CA MET A 12 -24.99 -0.58 7.34
C MET A 12 -24.97 0.26 6.06
N GLU A 13 -24.26 1.38 6.06
CA GLU A 13 -24.10 2.24 4.91
C GLU A 13 -23.45 1.54 3.72
N THR A 14 -22.44 0.70 3.98
CA THR A 14 -21.78 -0.07 2.92
C THR A 14 -22.74 -1.07 2.28
N ARG A 15 -23.59 -1.74 3.04
CA ARG A 15 -24.59 -2.67 2.52
C ARG A 15 -25.65 -1.96 1.67
N ASP A 16 -26.09 -0.78 2.10
CA ASP A 16 -26.99 0.05 1.30
C ASP A 16 -26.32 0.55 0.02
N THR A 17 -25.06 0.96 0.09
CA THR A 17 -24.26 1.37 -1.06
C THR A 17 -24.13 0.24 -2.09
N MET A 18 -23.88 -1.00 -1.67
CA MET A 18 -23.81 -2.16 -2.58
C MET A 18 -25.13 -2.39 -3.31
N ARG A 19 -26.27 -2.28 -2.62
CA ARG A 19 -27.60 -2.41 -3.19
C ARG A 19 -27.87 -1.32 -4.22
N ASN A 20 -27.61 -0.07 -3.85
CA ASN A 20 -27.78 1.08 -4.73
C ASN A 20 -26.86 1.02 -5.96
N ALA A 21 -25.61 0.56 -5.78
CA ALA A 21 -24.68 0.36 -6.89
C ALA A 21 -25.19 -0.69 -7.90
N LEU A 22 -25.74 -1.80 -7.41
CA LEU A 22 -26.33 -2.81 -8.29
C LEU A 22 -27.53 -2.27 -9.08
N GLU A 23 -28.41 -1.53 -8.43
CA GLU A 23 -29.55 -0.89 -9.11
C GLU A 23 -29.09 0.13 -10.15
N TYR A 24 -28.09 0.94 -9.82
CA TYR A 24 -27.47 1.86 -10.75
C TYR A 24 -26.89 1.13 -11.96
N LEU A 25 -26.11 0.07 -11.75
CA LEU A 25 -25.49 -0.70 -12.83
C LEU A 25 -26.52 -1.35 -13.75
N ARG A 26 -27.64 -1.84 -13.20
CA ARG A 26 -28.74 -2.38 -13.98
C ARG A 26 -29.37 -1.32 -14.92
N LYS A 27 -29.45 -0.08 -14.46
CA LYS A 27 -30.00 1.04 -15.25
C LYS A 27 -28.99 1.60 -16.24
N ALA A 28 -27.73 1.81 -15.80
CA ALA A 28 -26.69 2.43 -16.60
C ALA A 28 -26.08 1.49 -17.66
N CYS A 29 -25.98 0.20 -17.34
CA CYS A 29 -25.37 -0.81 -18.21
C CYS A 29 -26.26 -2.05 -18.35
N PRO A 30 -27.49 -1.92 -18.89
CA PRO A 30 -28.49 -3.00 -18.89
C PRO A 30 -28.05 -4.23 -19.68
N VAL A 31 -27.20 -4.06 -20.70
CA VAL A 31 -26.72 -5.20 -21.50
C VAL A 31 -25.91 -6.18 -20.63
N ALA A 32 -25.07 -5.65 -19.76
CA ALA A 32 -24.22 -6.46 -18.89
C ALA A 32 -24.89 -6.85 -17.56
N PHE A 33 -25.69 -5.95 -16.97
CA PHE A 33 -26.13 -6.08 -15.58
C PHE A 33 -27.65 -6.28 -15.38
N ARG A 34 -28.49 -6.32 -16.41
CA ARG A 34 -29.95 -6.45 -16.24
C ARG A 34 -30.38 -7.65 -15.38
N ASN A 35 -29.64 -8.74 -15.47
CA ASN A 35 -29.89 -9.98 -14.74
C ASN A 35 -28.92 -10.20 -13.56
N ALA A 36 -28.04 -9.22 -13.28
CA ALA A 36 -27.12 -9.32 -12.17
C ALA A 36 -27.86 -9.28 -10.82
N PHE A 37 -27.38 -9.99 -9.84
CA PHE A 37 -27.90 -9.94 -8.47
C PHE A 37 -26.75 -10.06 -7.48
N LEU A 38 -26.98 -9.58 -6.28
CA LEU A 38 -26.05 -9.81 -5.17
C LEU A 38 -26.14 -11.27 -4.75
N TYR A 39 -25.09 -12.02 -5.04
CA TYR A 39 -25.00 -13.43 -4.67
C TYR A 39 -24.62 -13.61 -3.21
N ASP A 40 -23.61 -12.84 -2.77
CA ASP A 40 -23.09 -12.91 -1.41
C ASP A 40 -22.48 -11.55 -1.01
N ILE A 41 -22.39 -11.32 0.29
CA ILE A 41 -21.76 -10.14 0.91
C ILE A 41 -20.84 -10.65 2.01
N ALA A 42 -19.66 -10.07 2.14
CA ALA A 42 -18.75 -10.40 3.22
C ALA A 42 -19.48 -10.36 4.60
N PRO A 43 -19.28 -11.36 5.46
CA PRO A 43 -20.00 -11.48 6.71
C PRO A 43 -19.68 -10.37 7.72
N GLN A 44 -18.55 -9.69 7.52
CA GLN A 44 -18.10 -8.59 8.37
C GLN A 44 -17.37 -7.52 7.58
N LEU A 45 -17.33 -6.31 8.12
CA LEU A 45 -16.59 -5.20 7.56
C LEU A 45 -15.08 -5.51 7.47
N GLY A 46 -14.51 -5.34 6.29
CA GLY A 46 -13.08 -5.52 6.04
C GLY A 46 -12.26 -4.30 6.49
N THR A 47 -12.12 -4.10 7.78
CA THR A 47 -11.37 -2.98 8.34
C THR A 47 -9.88 -3.13 8.04
N ARG A 48 -9.30 -2.20 7.27
CA ARG A 48 -7.87 -2.19 6.95
C ARG A 48 -7.03 -1.45 7.97
N CYS A 49 -7.48 -0.26 8.38
CA CYS A 49 -6.78 0.63 9.28
C CYS A 49 -7.71 1.05 10.42
N SER A 50 -7.26 0.86 11.65
CA SER A 50 -8.01 1.25 12.84
C SER A 50 -7.02 1.78 13.89
N TYR A 51 -6.60 0.94 14.83
CA TYR A 51 -5.58 1.30 15.79
C TYR A 51 -4.19 1.19 15.17
N ARG A 52 -3.32 2.14 15.51
CA ARG A 52 -1.93 2.18 15.09
C ARG A 52 -1.05 2.35 16.32
N LEU A 53 0.18 1.85 16.21
CA LEU A 53 1.18 2.00 17.25
C LEU A 53 1.56 3.48 17.43
N ASP A 54 1.68 3.93 18.67
CA ASP A 54 2.45 5.13 19.01
C ASP A 54 3.92 4.71 19.19
N GLY A 55 4.62 4.63 18.06
CA GLY A 55 5.97 4.10 17.96
C GLY A 55 7.05 5.17 18.02
N GLU A 56 8.29 4.75 18.24
CA GLU A 56 9.46 5.63 18.28
C GLU A 56 9.69 6.38 16.96
N TYR A 57 9.23 5.85 15.85
CA TYR A 57 9.20 6.48 14.55
C TYR A 57 7.80 6.38 13.95
N VAL A 58 7.31 7.45 13.35
CA VAL A 58 6.02 7.48 12.66
C VAL A 58 6.27 7.60 11.16
N ILE A 59 5.90 6.59 10.42
CA ILE A 59 5.97 6.61 8.95
C ILE A 59 4.94 7.59 8.42
N THR A 60 5.36 8.47 7.52
CA THR A 60 4.57 9.57 6.95
C THR A 60 4.64 9.57 5.42
N PRO A 61 3.80 10.33 4.72
CA PRO A 61 3.91 10.49 3.27
C PRO A 61 5.29 10.97 2.78
N ASN A 62 6.05 11.66 3.61
CA ASN A 62 7.40 12.10 3.24
C ASN A 62 8.36 10.94 3.00
N ASP A 63 8.16 9.82 3.70
CA ASP A 63 8.97 8.60 3.53
C ASP A 63 8.77 7.97 2.15
N PHE A 64 7.67 8.29 1.47
CA PHE A 64 7.36 7.81 0.12
C PHE A 64 7.68 8.84 -0.96
N ALA A 65 7.43 10.12 -0.66
CA ALA A 65 7.68 11.20 -1.61
C ALA A 65 9.18 11.49 -1.77
N PHE A 66 9.90 11.36 -0.69
CA PHE A 66 11.35 11.60 -0.59
C PHE A 66 11.96 10.43 0.17
N PRO A 67 12.47 9.39 -0.52
CA PRO A 67 13.02 8.21 0.12
C PRO A 67 14.00 8.58 1.24
N GLN A 68 13.68 8.14 2.45
CA GLN A 68 14.50 8.37 3.62
C GLN A 68 15.40 7.17 3.84
N GLU A 69 16.67 7.40 4.12
CA GLU A 69 17.59 6.37 4.54
C GLU A 69 17.53 6.18 6.05
N HIS A 70 17.36 4.95 6.49
CA HIS A 70 17.33 4.60 7.90
C HIS A 70 18.46 3.64 8.24
N GLU A 71 19.26 3.98 9.27
CA GLU A 71 20.32 3.09 9.77
C GLU A 71 19.74 1.80 10.36
N ASP A 72 18.52 1.87 10.89
CA ASP A 72 17.79 0.77 11.51
C ASP A 72 16.75 0.12 10.58
N VAL A 73 16.97 0.15 9.27
CA VAL A 73 16.07 -0.48 8.30
C VAL A 73 15.96 -1.99 8.55
N ILE A 74 14.73 -2.50 8.60
CA ILE A 74 14.43 -3.92 8.84
C ILE A 74 13.63 -4.57 7.70
N ALA A 75 13.04 -3.77 6.86
CA ALA A 75 12.33 -4.22 5.67
C ALA A 75 12.43 -3.14 4.60
N TRP A 76 12.40 -3.59 3.36
CA TRP A 76 12.46 -2.72 2.20
C TRP A 76 11.47 -3.24 1.17
N HIS A 77 10.57 -2.38 0.72
CA HIS A 77 9.54 -2.74 -0.23
C HIS A 77 9.37 -1.66 -1.27
N SER A 78 9.26 -2.07 -2.52
CA SER A 78 8.66 -1.23 -3.54
C SER A 78 7.15 -1.14 -3.28
N THR A 79 6.61 0.05 -3.30
CA THR A 79 5.18 0.29 -3.15
C THR A 79 4.67 1.11 -4.31
N ILE A 80 3.44 0.83 -4.73
CA ILE A 80 2.76 1.68 -5.68
C ILE A 80 2.36 2.95 -4.93
N SER A 81 3.06 4.03 -5.20
CA SER A 81 2.73 5.34 -4.66
C SER A 81 1.96 6.14 -5.70
N PHE A 82 0.88 6.79 -5.28
CA PHE A 82 0.18 7.78 -6.11
C PHE A 82 0.98 9.08 -6.27
N ILE A 83 2.00 9.27 -5.45
CA ILE A 83 2.85 10.47 -5.44
C ILE A 83 4.09 10.24 -6.30
N ASN A 84 4.69 9.07 -6.18
CA ASN A 84 5.89 8.70 -6.92
C ASN A 84 5.84 7.21 -7.24
N ASP A 85 5.80 6.87 -8.52
CA ASP A 85 5.75 5.49 -8.96
C ASP A 85 7.03 4.75 -8.55
N ASN A 86 6.84 3.58 -7.96
CA ASN A 86 7.93 2.66 -7.60
C ASN A 86 8.96 3.28 -6.65
N CYS A 87 8.53 4.08 -5.69
CA CYS A 87 9.41 4.52 -4.63
C CYS A 87 9.60 3.37 -3.63
N PRO A 88 10.80 2.78 -3.56
CA PRO A 88 11.08 1.83 -2.50
C PRO A 88 11.11 2.56 -1.17
N ILE A 89 10.39 2.01 -0.21
CA ILE A 89 10.35 2.52 1.15
C ILE A 89 11.19 1.64 2.07
N GLU A 90 11.99 2.28 2.88
CA GLU A 90 12.68 1.66 4.01
C GLU A 90 11.80 1.71 5.24
N ILE A 91 11.55 0.57 5.86
CA ILE A 91 10.81 0.49 7.11
C ILE A 91 11.81 0.38 8.25
N PRO A 92 11.92 1.43 9.10
CA PRO A 92 12.85 1.41 10.22
C PRO A 92 12.33 0.56 11.38
N TYR A 93 13.24 -0.04 12.13
CA TYR A 93 12.93 -0.83 13.33
C TYR A 93 12.13 -0.04 14.36
N ARG A 94 12.45 1.22 14.54
CA ARG A 94 11.74 2.14 15.44
C ARG A 94 10.24 2.28 15.13
N ALA A 95 9.80 1.97 13.90
CA ALA A 95 8.38 2.02 13.55
C ALA A 95 7.57 0.85 14.14
N ILE A 96 8.23 -0.20 14.62
CA ILE A 96 7.58 -1.33 15.30
C ILE A 96 7.79 -1.33 16.82
N LEU A 97 8.51 -0.33 17.35
CA LEU A 97 8.77 -0.17 18.79
C LEU A 97 7.80 0.83 19.44
N PRO A 98 7.05 0.42 20.48
CA PRO A 98 6.22 1.35 21.25
C PRO A 98 7.04 2.32 22.09
N LYS A 99 6.63 3.59 22.16
CA LYS A 99 7.29 4.60 23.01
C LYS A 99 7.23 4.32 24.51
N LYS A 100 6.19 3.62 24.96
CA LYS A 100 5.87 3.52 26.40
C LYS A 100 5.96 2.11 26.98
N THR A 101 6.16 1.11 26.14
CA THR A 101 6.13 -0.29 26.58
C THR A 101 7.40 -1.00 26.12
N GLU A 102 8.22 -1.42 27.06
CA GLU A 102 9.39 -2.23 26.76
C GLU A 102 9.01 -3.68 26.39
N ASN A 103 9.89 -4.40 25.71
CA ASN A 103 9.74 -5.80 25.32
C ASN A 103 8.46 -6.13 24.53
N LEU A 104 7.96 -5.16 23.80
CA LEU A 104 6.86 -5.34 22.87
C LEU A 104 7.33 -4.94 21.47
N LEU A 105 6.96 -5.74 20.48
CA LEU A 105 7.17 -5.47 19.06
C LEU A 105 5.81 -5.52 18.37
N CYS A 106 5.53 -4.53 17.55
CA CYS A 106 4.23 -4.36 16.89
C CYS A 106 4.40 -4.30 15.35
N PRO A 107 4.78 -5.42 14.71
CA PRO A 107 4.86 -5.49 13.26
C PRO A 107 3.49 -5.62 12.61
N GLY A 108 3.42 -5.44 11.30
CA GLY A 108 2.22 -5.68 10.52
C GLY A 108 1.31 -4.47 10.40
N ARG A 109 0.01 -4.68 10.19
CA ARG A 109 -0.95 -3.62 9.82
C ARG A 109 -1.12 -2.49 10.84
N HIS A 110 -0.69 -2.67 12.05
CA HIS A 110 -0.77 -1.67 13.13
C HIS A 110 0.55 -0.99 13.44
N ILE A 111 1.52 -1.10 12.54
CA ILE A 111 2.81 -0.39 12.61
C ILE A 111 2.60 1.12 12.83
N SER A 112 3.59 1.77 13.42
CA SER A 112 3.54 3.22 13.65
C SER A 112 3.65 4.00 12.34
N ALA A 113 2.52 4.54 11.90
CA ALA A 113 2.41 5.39 10.73
C ALA A 113 1.31 6.43 10.95
N ASP A 114 1.35 7.52 10.22
CA ASP A 114 0.23 8.48 10.21
C ASP A 114 -0.98 7.94 9.42
N GLU A 115 -2.01 8.75 9.28
CA GLU A 115 -3.26 8.35 8.65
C GLU A 115 -3.09 8.00 7.16
N ILE A 116 -2.19 8.67 6.48
CA ILE A 116 -1.91 8.45 5.06
C ILE A 116 -0.82 7.38 4.90
N GLY A 117 0.25 7.47 5.69
CA GLY A 117 1.38 6.54 5.63
C GLY A 117 0.99 5.10 5.85
N ILE A 118 -0.02 4.83 6.70
CA ILE A 118 -0.46 3.47 6.98
C ILE A 118 -0.98 2.75 5.74
N ASP A 119 -1.56 3.45 4.79
CA ASP A 119 -2.09 2.83 3.56
C ASP A 119 -0.99 2.25 2.67
N TYR A 120 0.24 2.71 2.83
CA TYR A 120 1.39 2.23 2.07
C TYR A 120 2.14 1.08 2.75
N VAL A 121 1.97 0.89 4.06
CA VAL A 121 2.71 -0.12 4.84
C VAL A 121 1.84 -1.22 5.43
N ASN A 122 0.54 -1.22 5.13
CA ASN A 122 -0.41 -2.21 5.64
C ASN A 122 -0.62 -3.42 4.72
N LEU A 123 0.06 -3.48 3.60
CA LEU A 123 -0.10 -4.55 2.62
C LEU A 123 0.61 -5.84 3.08
N ILE A 124 0.23 -6.96 2.47
CA ILE A 124 0.75 -8.29 2.86
C ILE A 124 2.28 -8.36 2.83
N PRO A 125 2.98 -7.90 1.76
CA PRO A 125 4.44 -7.98 1.73
C PRO A 125 5.10 -7.23 2.88
N GLN A 126 4.63 -6.01 3.19
CA GLN A 126 5.16 -5.21 4.30
C GLN A 126 4.88 -5.88 5.65
N CYS A 127 3.70 -6.48 5.82
CA CYS A 127 3.37 -7.21 7.04
C CYS A 127 4.26 -8.45 7.23
N VAL A 128 4.57 -9.18 6.15
CA VAL A 128 5.49 -10.33 6.18
C VAL A 128 6.89 -9.88 6.55
N GLY A 129 7.43 -8.87 5.86
CA GLY A 129 8.79 -8.38 6.11
C GLY A 129 8.97 -7.86 7.54
N THR A 130 8.04 -7.04 8.03
CA THR A 130 8.10 -6.51 9.40
C THR A 130 7.89 -7.60 10.45
N GLY A 131 7.03 -8.59 10.19
CA GLY A 131 6.81 -9.75 11.06
C GLY A 131 8.06 -10.62 11.18
N GLN A 132 8.72 -10.93 10.05
CA GLN A 132 9.97 -11.66 10.03
C GLN A 132 11.06 -10.92 10.83
N ALA A 133 11.22 -9.63 10.59
CA ALA A 133 12.19 -8.81 11.29
C ALA A 133 11.94 -8.74 12.81
N ALA A 134 10.67 -8.64 13.22
CA ALA A 134 10.31 -8.67 14.65
C ALA A 134 10.66 -10.01 15.30
N GLY A 135 10.44 -11.13 14.60
CA GLY A 135 10.83 -12.45 15.08
C GLY A 135 12.34 -12.60 15.29
N VAL A 136 13.14 -12.14 14.31
CA VAL A 136 14.61 -12.13 14.42
C VAL A 136 15.07 -11.22 15.55
N ALA A 137 14.51 -10.01 15.66
CA ALA A 137 14.86 -9.07 16.72
C ALA A 137 14.55 -9.63 18.12
N ALA A 138 13.41 -10.29 18.29
CA ALA A 138 13.05 -10.94 19.54
C ALA A 138 14.04 -12.07 19.90
N ALA A 139 14.42 -12.90 18.93
CA ALA A 139 15.40 -13.96 19.13
C ALA A 139 16.78 -13.41 19.52
N VAL A 140 17.23 -12.34 18.85
CA VAL A 140 18.50 -11.66 19.19
C VAL A 140 18.44 -11.04 20.59
N ALA A 141 17.33 -10.37 20.94
CA ALA A 141 17.16 -9.78 22.27
C ALA A 141 17.25 -10.83 23.37
N ILE A 142 16.61 -11.99 23.19
CA ILE A 142 16.68 -13.11 24.14
C ILE A 142 18.10 -13.66 24.22
N ALA A 143 18.75 -13.91 23.09
CA ALA A 143 20.10 -14.47 23.05
C ALA A 143 21.13 -13.55 23.71
N ASP A 144 20.99 -12.24 23.58
CA ASP A 144 21.87 -11.23 24.10
C ASP A 144 21.47 -10.76 25.51
N GLY A 145 20.39 -11.30 26.10
CA GLY A 145 19.89 -10.93 27.41
C GLY A 145 19.47 -9.46 27.54
N THR A 146 18.92 -8.89 26.44
CA THR A 146 18.54 -7.48 26.36
C THR A 146 17.05 -7.31 26.08
N THR A 147 16.57 -6.06 26.00
CA THR A 147 15.18 -5.74 25.67
C THR A 147 15.05 -5.44 24.16
N ALA A 148 13.81 -5.50 23.64
CA ALA A 148 13.53 -5.15 22.26
C ALA A 148 14.03 -3.73 21.88
N HIS A 149 13.97 -2.78 22.81
CA HIS A 149 14.46 -1.40 22.60
C HIS A 149 15.99 -1.27 22.58
N LYS A 150 16.70 -2.25 23.10
CA LYS A 150 18.17 -2.23 23.23
C LYS A 150 18.85 -3.29 22.36
N VAL A 151 18.11 -3.95 21.50
CA VAL A 151 18.65 -4.97 20.61
C VAL A 151 19.71 -4.37 19.69
N ASN A 152 20.75 -5.15 19.42
CA ASN A 152 21.73 -4.77 18.41
C ASN A 152 21.13 -4.90 17.01
N ILE A 153 20.68 -3.77 16.47
CA ILE A 153 20.00 -3.74 15.18
C ILE A 153 20.88 -4.23 14.03
N LYS A 154 22.19 -3.97 14.10
CA LYS A 154 23.13 -4.47 13.09
C LYS A 154 23.15 -5.98 13.03
N LYS A 155 23.12 -6.63 14.19
CA LYS A 155 23.05 -8.10 14.28
C LYS A 155 21.74 -8.63 13.71
N VAL A 156 20.63 -7.93 13.92
CA VAL A 156 19.33 -8.26 13.32
C VAL A 156 19.39 -8.15 11.79
N GLN A 157 19.91 -7.04 11.29
CA GLN A 157 20.08 -6.80 9.85
C GLN A 157 20.97 -7.86 9.18
N ASP A 158 22.08 -8.23 9.85
CA ASP A 158 23.01 -9.24 9.32
C ASP A 158 22.36 -10.63 9.25
N ILE A 159 21.56 -11.01 10.24
CA ILE A 159 20.80 -12.27 10.22
C ILE A 159 19.75 -12.23 9.11
N LEU A 160 19.00 -11.16 9.00
CA LEU A 160 17.98 -11.01 7.94
C LEU A 160 18.61 -11.14 6.55
N ALA A 161 19.69 -10.42 6.28
CA ALA A 161 20.27 -10.38 4.94
C ALA A 161 21.13 -11.62 4.62
N ARG A 162 21.94 -12.11 5.56
CA ARG A 162 22.86 -13.22 5.33
C ARG A 162 22.19 -14.59 5.45
N ASP A 163 21.37 -14.76 6.49
CA ASP A 163 20.87 -16.10 6.87
C ASP A 163 19.44 -16.34 6.34
N GLN A 164 18.72 -15.27 5.99
CA GLN A 164 17.33 -15.35 5.55
C GLN A 164 17.08 -14.69 4.18
N ASP A 165 18.14 -14.30 3.48
CA ASP A 165 18.08 -13.71 2.12
C ASP A 165 17.13 -12.51 1.98
N VAL A 166 16.93 -11.76 3.07
CA VAL A 166 16.11 -10.53 3.03
C VAL A 166 16.93 -9.41 2.41
N PRO A 167 16.52 -8.83 1.29
CA PRO A 167 17.25 -7.72 0.69
C PRO A 167 17.07 -6.46 1.54
N LEU A 168 18.16 -6.02 2.17
CA LEU A 168 18.19 -4.76 2.92
C LEU A 168 19.13 -3.76 2.27
N PRO A 169 18.72 -2.50 2.11
CA PRO A 169 19.59 -1.45 1.59
C PRO A 169 20.89 -1.34 2.40
N ARG A 170 21.99 -1.08 1.69
CA ARG A 170 23.31 -0.83 2.31
C ARG A 170 23.84 -1.95 3.22
N ASN A 171 23.20 -3.11 3.25
CA ASN A 171 23.71 -4.26 3.97
C ASN A 171 24.78 -4.98 3.12
N PRO A 172 25.95 -5.37 3.67
CA PRO A 172 27.04 -5.96 2.89
C PRO A 172 26.72 -7.36 2.33
N TYR A 173 25.69 -8.02 2.85
CA TYR A 173 25.23 -9.32 2.34
C TYR A 173 24.16 -9.19 1.25
N THR A 174 23.62 -8.00 1.05
CA THR A 174 22.66 -7.74 -0.03
C THR A 174 23.41 -7.34 -1.30
N ASP A 175 23.16 -8.03 -2.39
CA ASP A 175 23.71 -7.65 -3.69
C ASP A 175 23.13 -6.30 -4.13
N PRO A 176 23.94 -5.25 -4.31
CA PRO A 176 23.44 -3.95 -4.75
C PRO A 176 22.71 -4.00 -6.10
N SER A 177 23.11 -4.91 -6.99
CA SER A 177 22.47 -5.07 -8.28
C SER A 177 21.05 -5.64 -8.16
N TYR A 178 20.77 -6.42 -7.12
CA TYR A 178 19.44 -6.93 -6.84
C TYR A 178 18.45 -5.79 -6.55
N MET A 179 18.86 -4.84 -5.71
CA MET A 179 18.00 -3.69 -5.36
C MET A 179 17.66 -2.88 -6.62
N GLN A 180 18.67 -2.60 -7.45
CA GLN A 180 18.45 -1.87 -8.70
C GLN A 180 17.58 -2.67 -9.66
N ASN A 181 17.81 -3.96 -9.80
CA ASN A 181 17.02 -4.83 -10.67
C ASN A 181 15.55 -4.89 -10.24
N VAL A 182 15.24 -4.91 -8.94
CA VAL A 182 13.86 -4.90 -8.46
C VAL A 182 13.18 -3.59 -8.82
N VAL A 183 13.84 -2.45 -8.60
CA VAL A 183 13.29 -1.13 -8.97
C VAL A 183 13.07 -1.05 -10.48
N ASP A 184 14.05 -1.45 -11.28
CA ASP A 184 13.96 -1.41 -12.74
C ASP A 184 12.86 -2.35 -13.27
N HIS A 185 12.72 -3.54 -12.67
CA HIS A 185 11.68 -4.50 -13.03
C HIS A 185 10.29 -3.95 -12.74
N GLU A 186 10.06 -3.43 -11.56
CA GLU A 186 8.77 -2.85 -11.17
C GLU A 186 8.43 -1.65 -12.07
N TYR A 187 9.37 -0.74 -12.27
CA TYR A 187 9.17 0.39 -13.18
C TYR A 187 8.88 -0.06 -14.61
N GLY A 188 9.65 -1.05 -15.11
CA GLY A 188 9.45 -1.61 -16.44
C GLY A 188 8.09 -2.27 -16.60
N LEU A 189 7.64 -3.03 -15.58
CA LEU A 189 6.33 -3.67 -15.56
C LEU A 189 5.19 -2.65 -15.64
N TYR A 190 5.23 -1.60 -14.81
CA TYR A 190 4.21 -0.56 -14.83
C TYR A 190 4.18 0.21 -16.14
N THR A 191 5.35 0.55 -16.67
CA THR A 191 5.46 1.22 -17.97
C THR A 191 4.86 0.36 -19.07
N GLN A 192 5.13 -0.95 -19.07
CA GLN A 192 4.56 -1.88 -20.05
C GLN A 192 3.06 -2.04 -19.89
N LEU A 193 2.55 -2.13 -18.66
CA LEU A 193 1.11 -2.20 -18.39
C LEU A 193 0.39 -0.93 -18.83
N ALA A 194 0.95 0.24 -18.58
CA ALA A 194 0.42 1.51 -19.04
C ALA A 194 0.40 1.59 -20.57
N LYS A 195 1.47 1.14 -21.24
CA LYS A 195 1.53 1.06 -22.69
C LYS A 195 0.48 0.12 -23.26
N ASN A 196 0.34 -1.08 -22.71
CA ASN A 196 -0.67 -2.06 -23.12
C ASN A 196 -2.10 -1.51 -22.91
N ALA A 197 -2.33 -0.77 -21.83
CA ALA A 197 -3.60 -0.13 -21.56
C ALA A 197 -3.91 0.95 -22.62
N ARG A 198 -2.91 1.74 -23.02
CA ARG A 198 -3.06 2.73 -24.11
C ARG A 198 -3.37 2.07 -25.45
N GLU A 199 -2.65 1.02 -25.81
CA GLU A 199 -2.87 0.29 -27.06
C GLU A 199 -4.26 -0.36 -27.14
N LYS A 200 -4.83 -0.70 -25.97
CA LYS A 200 -6.19 -1.25 -25.85
C LYS A 200 -7.25 -0.21 -25.47
N ALA A 201 -6.94 1.06 -25.67
CA ALA A 201 -7.75 2.18 -25.19
C ALA A 201 -9.22 2.20 -25.66
N GLY A 202 -9.56 1.50 -26.72
CA GLY A 202 -10.94 1.45 -27.22
C GLY A 202 -11.96 0.95 -26.20
N TYR A 203 -11.54 0.19 -25.19
CA TYR A 203 -12.42 -0.23 -24.09
C TYR A 203 -11.98 0.30 -22.71
N LEU A 204 -10.81 0.95 -22.64
CA LEU A 204 -10.27 1.53 -21.43
C LEU A 204 -10.41 3.05 -21.38
N SER A 205 -11.30 3.57 -22.23
CA SER A 205 -11.66 4.97 -22.26
C SER A 205 -11.99 5.48 -20.86
N GLY A 206 -11.30 6.54 -20.44
CA GLY A 206 -11.47 7.14 -19.12
C GLY A 206 -10.78 6.41 -17.96
N VAL A 207 -10.06 5.33 -18.22
CA VAL A 207 -9.24 4.71 -17.18
C VAL A 207 -8.03 5.59 -16.87
N ARG A 208 -7.87 5.90 -15.61
CA ARG A 208 -6.70 6.62 -15.13
C ARG A 208 -5.46 5.77 -15.33
N GLN A 209 -4.42 6.35 -15.90
CA GLN A 209 -3.11 5.72 -15.95
C GLN A 209 -2.36 6.01 -14.66
N PHE A 210 -1.71 4.98 -14.16
CA PHE A 210 -0.77 5.06 -13.07
C PHE A 210 0.65 4.99 -13.67
N GLY A 211 1.59 5.68 -13.09
CA GLY A 211 2.96 5.70 -13.57
C GLY A 211 3.48 7.10 -13.79
N ALA A 212 4.62 7.22 -14.47
CA ALA A 212 5.30 8.49 -14.75
C ALA A 212 4.41 9.58 -15.38
N ASN A 213 3.26 9.18 -15.90
CA ASN A 213 2.24 10.06 -16.47
C ASN A 213 1.00 10.19 -15.56
N GLN A 214 1.20 10.26 -14.27
CA GLN A 214 0.11 10.47 -13.32
C GLN A 214 -0.75 11.67 -13.71
N GLY A 215 -2.06 11.44 -13.74
CA GLY A 215 -3.03 12.45 -14.15
C GLY A 215 -3.33 12.49 -15.65
N GLU A 216 -2.72 11.64 -16.46
CA GLU A 216 -3.13 11.47 -17.84
C GLU A 216 -4.33 10.55 -17.95
N ILE A 217 -5.42 11.02 -18.55
CA ILE A 217 -6.63 10.25 -18.79
C ILE A 217 -6.76 10.05 -20.29
N VAL A 218 -6.97 8.80 -20.71
CA VAL A 218 -7.22 8.45 -22.12
C VAL A 218 -8.72 8.32 -22.34
N ASP A 219 -9.25 9.08 -23.25
CA ASP A 219 -10.65 8.99 -23.67
C ASP A 219 -10.87 8.04 -24.86
N SER A 220 -12.15 7.82 -25.23
CA SER A 220 -12.52 6.93 -26.32
C SER A 220 -11.94 7.33 -27.68
N ASP A 221 -11.57 8.59 -27.82
CA ASP A 221 -11.02 9.14 -29.06
C ASP A 221 -9.49 9.14 -29.05
N SER A 222 -8.90 8.44 -28.08
CA SER A 222 -7.44 8.39 -27.86
C SER A 222 -6.83 9.76 -27.56
N LYS A 223 -7.64 10.72 -27.13
CA LYS A 223 -7.15 12.02 -26.67
C LYS A 223 -6.67 11.90 -25.25
N SER A 224 -5.42 12.22 -25.05
CA SER A 224 -4.82 12.34 -23.72
C SER A 224 -5.28 13.63 -23.05
N ILE A 225 -5.92 13.50 -21.90
CA ILE A 225 -6.30 14.63 -21.07
C ILE A 225 -5.30 14.69 -19.92
N LYS A 226 -4.43 15.68 -19.94
CA LYS A 226 -3.54 15.94 -18.82
C LYS A 226 -4.35 16.55 -17.69
N GLY A 227 -4.57 15.76 -16.65
CA GLY A 227 -5.07 16.26 -15.37
C GLY A 227 -3.91 16.67 -14.47
N GLY A 228 -4.07 17.66 -13.65
CA GLY A 228 -3.21 17.86 -12.48
C GLY A 228 -3.31 16.64 -11.56
N GLY A 229 -2.39 16.43 -10.61
CA GLY A 229 -2.26 15.23 -9.78
C GLY A 229 -3.53 14.70 -9.11
N ASP A 230 -4.64 15.40 -9.18
CA ASP A 230 -5.95 14.94 -8.78
C ASP A 230 -6.58 14.08 -9.87
N ALA A 231 -7.24 13.02 -9.47
CA ALA A 231 -7.95 12.10 -10.36
C ALA A 231 -9.07 12.84 -11.09
N GLN A 232 -8.77 13.44 -12.21
CA GLN A 232 -9.79 13.97 -13.08
C GLN A 232 -10.32 12.85 -13.96
N LEU A 233 -11.60 12.54 -13.78
CA LEU A 233 -12.30 11.61 -14.66
C LEU A 233 -12.50 12.26 -16.03
N ASN A 234 -12.45 11.45 -17.07
CA ASN A 234 -12.78 11.88 -18.41
C ASN A 234 -14.16 12.58 -18.40
N PRO A 235 -14.27 13.83 -18.89
CA PRO A 235 -15.53 14.56 -18.90
C PRO A 235 -16.65 13.84 -19.67
N ASN A 236 -16.30 12.98 -20.62
CA ASN A 236 -17.29 12.20 -21.37
C ASN A 236 -17.86 11.05 -20.55
N LEU A 237 -17.12 10.48 -19.59
CA LEU A 237 -17.65 9.52 -18.64
C LEU A 237 -18.67 10.17 -17.68
N ILE A 238 -18.40 11.41 -17.26
CA ILE A 238 -19.31 12.16 -16.39
C ILE A 238 -20.62 12.47 -17.12
N LYS A 239 -20.58 12.77 -18.43
CA LYS A 239 -21.75 13.03 -19.25
C LYS A 239 -22.58 11.78 -19.56
N ALA A 240 -21.96 10.61 -19.55
CA ALA A 240 -22.65 9.33 -19.73
C ALA A 240 -23.38 8.85 -18.47
N THR A 241 -23.14 9.48 -17.33
CA THR A 241 -23.82 9.19 -16.08
C THR A 241 -25.15 9.94 -16.08
N PRO A 242 -26.32 9.28 -16.00
CA PRO A 242 -27.59 9.98 -15.87
C PRO A 242 -27.53 10.86 -14.63
N GLN A 243 -27.74 12.15 -14.81
CA GLN A 243 -27.92 13.06 -13.68
C GLN A 243 -29.24 12.67 -13.00
N HIS A 244 -29.17 12.22 -11.78
CA HIS A 244 -30.29 12.11 -10.86
C HIS A 244 -30.17 13.16 -9.78
#